data_42a69c22737f5771a619eb05c9b9dfa0
#
_entry.id   42a69c22737f5771a619eb05c9b9dfa0
#
_cell.length_a   1.000
_cell.length_b   1.000
_cell.length_c   1.000
_cell.angle_alpha   90.00
_cell.angle_beta   90.00
_cell.angle_gamma   90.00
#
_symmetry.space_group_name_H-M   'P 1'
#
loop_
_entity.id
_entity.type
_entity.pdbx_description
1 polymer ?
#
loop_
_entity_poly.entity_id
_entity_poly.type
_entity_poly.pdbx_seq_one_letter_code
_entity_poly.pdbx_strand_id
1 'polypeptide(L)'
;MKKKTFITILAALFIAGCSSQNPHSTDTETSHNHENEAAYNHDHEPEEGHIHEHETGEEHGHQEVKINITAYSDAFEMFAEADPFVVGKPSRVLSHFSHIPEFSPLETGNVAIRLEVNGESILQRLEKPTRKGIYSFNIKPEISGAGQLVFDIETGSGNYRVVAPDITVYRHEEDAYGAAEKTGPDHTNATVFTKEQSWKIDFATELPEQEPFGEVIKTTARVLSAQNDEMVLTSKTNGVALFTNATVLPGNKVSSGQALFMVSGSNFADNNSTVRFVEAKNNYEKAKLDYERIQKLAADKIVSRKELLEAKNTFENAGAIFNNLNKNFSASGQTIKSPVNGFIKNLYVQNGEYVEAGQPVALVSQNRKLMLYAEVQPKYAADLTFLKTANIQTANKQKTWSLEQLNGKIISWGKSANHDNYLVPVHLEIDNNGEFFPGTFVKAFLKTTSDQHALTIPLSALLEEQGLYYVFVQITPELFEKREIKTGASDGIKTEVPGGLRPDERVVTKGAVFIKLSQSSGALDPHAGHVH
;
A
#
# COMPACT_ATOMS: atom_id res chain seq x y z
N MET A 1 34.70 -51.56 17.80
CA MET A 1 34.00 -52.82 18.23
C MET A 1 32.69 -52.44 18.90
N LYS A 2 31.63 -53.23 18.59
CA LYS A 2 30.22 -53.22 19.09
C LYS A 2 29.38 -52.13 18.41
N LYS A 3 28.61 -52.36 17.37
CA LYS A 3 27.49 -53.27 17.00
C LYS A 3 26.16 -52.84 17.65
N LYS A 4 25.25 -52.44 16.74
CA LYS A 4 23.80 -52.74 16.60
C LYS A 4 22.87 -51.98 17.56
N THR A 5 21.76 -51.39 17.14
CA THR A 5 20.59 -52.11 16.63
C THR A 5 19.66 -51.21 15.84
N PHE A 6 19.21 -51.67 14.67
CA PHE A 6 18.06 -51.25 13.88
C PHE A 6 16.77 -51.60 14.60
N ILE A 7 15.80 -50.70 14.66
CA ILE A 7 14.39 -51.09 14.85
C ILE A 7 13.57 -50.43 13.74
N THR A 8 13.16 -51.29 12.82
CA THR A 8 12.15 -51.04 11.78
C THR A 8 10.80 -51.33 12.41
N ILE A 9 9.90 -50.34 12.43
CA ILE A 9 8.48 -50.60 12.72
C ILE A 9 7.70 -50.28 11.44
N LEU A 10 7.19 -51.35 10.89
CA LEU A 10 6.20 -51.47 9.82
C LEU A 10 4.82 -51.25 10.46
N ALA A 11 4.04 -50.32 10.00
CA ALA A 11 2.62 -50.26 10.35
C ALA A 11 1.78 -50.06 9.09
N ALA A 12 0.84 -50.96 8.99
CA ALA A 12 0.05 -51.31 7.80
C ALA A 12 -1.06 -50.28 7.50
N LEU A 13 -1.36 -50.24 6.20
CA LEU A 13 -2.60 -49.68 5.60
C LEU A 13 -3.85 -50.28 6.26
N PHE A 14 -4.82 -49.42 6.52
CA PHE A 14 -6.24 -49.82 6.50
C PHE A 14 -6.98 -48.92 5.50
N ILE A 15 -7.38 -49.58 4.39
CA ILE A 15 -8.36 -49.09 3.42
C ILE A 15 -9.72 -49.56 3.95
N ALA A 16 -10.63 -48.65 4.19
CA ALA A 16 -12.04 -48.97 4.33
C ALA A 16 -12.82 -48.09 3.36
N GLY A 17 -13.18 -48.72 2.25
CA GLY A 17 -14.18 -48.24 1.32
C GLY A 17 -15.58 -48.47 1.89
N CYS A 18 -16.46 -47.50 1.70
CA CYS A 18 -17.91 -47.71 1.74
C CYS A 18 -18.52 -47.06 0.51
N SER A 19 -18.90 -47.88 -0.40
CA SER A 19 -19.88 -47.63 -1.45
C SER A 19 -21.28 -47.66 -0.84
N SER A 20 -22.13 -46.72 -1.20
CA SER A 20 -23.57 -46.95 -1.14
C SER A 20 -24.26 -46.31 -2.33
N GLN A 21 -24.91 -47.18 -2.99
CA GLN A 21 -25.72 -47.15 -4.18
C GLN A 21 -26.93 -46.21 -4.08
N ASN A 22 -27.29 -45.65 -5.24
CA ASN A 22 -28.64 -45.15 -5.57
C ASN A 22 -29.68 -46.29 -5.49
N PRO A 23 -30.93 -45.96 -5.24
CA PRO A 23 -32.01 -46.60 -5.99
C PRO A 23 -32.84 -45.63 -6.83
N HIS A 24 -33.09 -46.07 -8.04
CA HIS A 24 -34.17 -45.70 -8.93
C HIS A 24 -35.52 -45.91 -8.29
N SER A 25 -36.46 -44.99 -8.61
CA SER A 25 -37.89 -45.29 -8.83
C SER A 25 -38.44 -44.17 -9.72
N THR A 26 -38.65 -44.48 -10.92
CA THR A 26 -39.77 -44.73 -11.84
C THR A 26 -41.05 -43.93 -11.52
N ASP A 27 -41.44 -43.21 -12.57
CA ASP A 27 -42.78 -42.97 -13.10
C ASP A 27 -43.84 -42.21 -12.29
N THR A 28 -44.26 -41.06 -12.81
CA THR A 28 -45.61 -40.96 -13.39
C THR A 28 -45.79 -39.67 -14.20
N GLU A 29 -46.11 -39.88 -15.47
CA GLU A 29 -46.71 -38.88 -16.36
C GLU A 29 -48.07 -38.46 -15.82
N THR A 30 -48.38 -37.15 -15.87
CA THR A 30 -49.77 -36.68 -16.00
C THR A 30 -49.78 -35.45 -16.90
N SER A 31 -50.15 -35.73 -18.11
CA SER A 31 -50.69 -34.80 -19.08
C SER A 31 -51.97 -34.14 -18.56
N HIS A 32 -52.05 -32.84 -18.62
CA HIS A 32 -53.34 -32.14 -18.64
C HIS A 32 -53.42 -31.21 -19.85
N ASN A 33 -54.13 -31.77 -20.88
CA ASN A 33 -54.83 -30.99 -21.87
C ASN A 33 -55.93 -30.16 -21.16
N HIS A 34 -56.02 -28.90 -21.51
CA HIS A 34 -57.28 -28.19 -21.50
C HIS A 34 -57.45 -27.43 -22.80
N GLU A 35 -58.41 -27.93 -23.54
CA GLU A 35 -59.04 -27.29 -24.69
C GLU A 35 -59.96 -26.14 -24.23
N ASN A 36 -59.98 -25.13 -25.10
CA ASN A 36 -61.12 -24.39 -25.62
C ASN A 36 -62.01 -23.51 -24.74
N GLU A 37 -62.30 -22.41 -25.42
CA GLU A 37 -63.47 -21.52 -25.45
C GLU A 37 -63.37 -20.25 -24.60
N ALA A 38 -63.40 -19.04 -25.19
CA ALA A 38 -64.50 -18.47 -25.92
C ALA A 38 -64.11 -17.19 -26.67
N ALA A 39 -64.53 -17.15 -27.90
CA ALA A 39 -64.55 -15.93 -28.72
C ALA A 39 -65.58 -14.96 -28.21
N TYR A 40 -65.20 -13.69 -28.04
CA TYR A 40 -66.15 -12.56 -28.08
C TYR A 40 -65.81 -11.66 -29.25
N ASN A 41 -66.70 -11.72 -30.24
CA ASN A 41 -66.85 -10.74 -31.30
C ASN A 41 -67.37 -9.44 -30.69
N HIS A 42 -66.69 -8.35 -30.97
CA HIS A 42 -67.28 -7.01 -30.97
C HIS A 42 -67.14 -6.42 -32.36
N ASP A 43 -68.27 -6.36 -33.02
CA ASP A 43 -68.52 -5.52 -34.21
C ASP A 43 -68.39 -4.07 -33.79
N HIS A 44 -67.57 -3.28 -34.53
CA HIS A 44 -67.69 -1.85 -34.62
C HIS A 44 -67.66 -1.45 -36.08
N GLU A 45 -68.71 -0.77 -36.43
CA GLU A 45 -68.94 -0.13 -37.72
C GLU A 45 -67.86 0.90 -38.10
N PRO A 46 -67.66 1.19 -39.39
CA PRO A 46 -66.66 2.11 -39.87
C PRO A 46 -67.17 3.55 -39.81
N GLU A 47 -66.49 4.40 -39.02
CA GLU A 47 -66.63 5.86 -39.14
C GLU A 47 -65.53 6.44 -40.02
N GLU A 48 -65.96 7.29 -40.86
CA GLU A 48 -65.47 8.14 -41.92
C GLU A 48 -63.99 8.62 -41.86
N GLY A 49 -63.44 8.62 -43.07
CA GLY A 49 -62.06 8.99 -43.33
C GLY A 49 -61.73 10.45 -43.03
N HIS A 50 -60.59 10.62 -42.35
CA HIS A 50 -59.83 11.84 -42.43
C HIS A 50 -58.62 11.60 -43.34
N ILE A 51 -58.67 12.28 -44.46
CA ILE A 51 -57.54 12.43 -45.43
C ILE A 51 -56.50 13.27 -44.73
N HIS A 52 -55.44 12.65 -44.25
CA HIS A 52 -54.19 13.36 -43.95
C HIS A 52 -53.32 13.36 -45.22
N GLU A 53 -53.15 14.54 -45.76
CA GLU A 53 -52.13 14.80 -46.78
C GLU A 53 -50.74 14.40 -46.21
N HIS A 54 -50.15 13.38 -46.79
CA HIS A 54 -48.76 13.06 -46.57
C HIS A 54 -47.95 14.12 -47.35
N GLU A 55 -47.49 15.14 -46.64
CA GLU A 55 -46.27 15.83 -47.08
C GLU A 55 -45.12 14.80 -46.99
N THR A 56 -44.66 14.37 -48.12
CA THR A 56 -43.42 13.61 -48.27
C THR A 56 -42.22 14.53 -48.02
N GLY A 57 -41.97 14.81 -46.75
CA GLY A 57 -40.66 15.21 -46.29
C GLY A 57 -39.88 13.93 -46.01
N GLU A 58 -38.95 13.55 -46.88
CA GLU A 58 -37.91 12.61 -46.56
C GLU A 58 -37.05 13.21 -45.43
N GLU A 59 -37.46 13.06 -44.20
CA GLU A 59 -36.53 13.11 -43.08
C GLU A 59 -35.65 11.87 -43.17
N HIS A 60 -34.52 12.03 -43.89
CA HIS A 60 -33.37 11.20 -43.66
C HIS A 60 -33.04 11.36 -42.17
N GLY A 61 -33.38 10.35 -41.35
CA GLY A 61 -32.92 10.22 -39.98
C GLY A 61 -31.40 10.11 -39.99
N HIS A 62 -30.73 11.28 -40.03
CA HIS A 62 -29.31 11.31 -39.72
C HIS A 62 -29.16 10.85 -38.30
N GLN A 63 -28.53 9.70 -38.09
CA GLN A 63 -27.95 9.37 -36.79
C GLN A 63 -27.25 10.65 -36.32
N GLU A 64 -27.53 11.09 -35.08
CA GLU A 64 -26.92 12.29 -34.50
C GLU A 64 -25.39 12.09 -34.43
N VAL A 65 -24.69 12.48 -35.50
CA VAL A 65 -23.23 12.39 -35.56
C VAL A 65 -22.67 13.47 -34.66
N LYS A 66 -21.99 13.08 -33.58
CA LYS A 66 -21.31 13.97 -32.65
C LYS A 66 -19.80 13.94 -32.88
N ILE A 67 -19.13 15.02 -32.57
CA ILE A 67 -17.68 15.08 -32.50
C ILE A 67 -17.24 14.93 -31.02
N ASN A 68 -16.24 14.11 -30.79
CA ASN A 68 -15.65 13.89 -29.45
C ASN A 68 -14.40 14.77 -29.31
N ILE A 69 -14.39 15.62 -28.30
CA ILE A 69 -13.31 16.54 -28.01
C ILE A 69 -12.73 16.20 -26.66
N THR A 70 -11.43 15.93 -26.60
CA THR A 70 -10.72 15.61 -25.34
C THR A 70 -9.56 16.56 -25.14
N ALA A 71 -9.43 17.14 -23.96
CA ALA A 71 -8.30 17.97 -23.60
C ALA A 71 -7.92 17.79 -22.13
N TYR A 72 -6.65 18.01 -21.83
CA TYR A 72 -6.09 17.89 -20.49
C TYR A 72 -5.38 19.16 -20.06
N SER A 73 -5.44 19.45 -18.79
CA SER A 73 -4.53 20.35 -18.10
C SER A 73 -3.93 19.63 -16.89
N ASP A 74 -3.06 20.29 -16.12
CA ASP A 74 -2.51 19.69 -14.89
C ASP A 74 -3.58 19.36 -13.85
N ALA A 75 -4.74 20.04 -13.90
CA ALA A 75 -5.79 19.93 -12.90
C ALA A 75 -7.08 19.26 -13.40
N PHE A 76 -7.31 19.23 -14.72
CA PHE A 76 -8.57 18.78 -15.30
C PHE A 76 -8.40 17.93 -16.55
N GLU A 77 -9.19 16.86 -16.61
CA GLU A 77 -9.59 16.21 -17.86
C GLU A 77 -10.92 16.85 -18.30
N MET A 78 -10.99 17.30 -19.54
CA MET A 78 -12.19 17.75 -20.20
C MET A 78 -12.53 16.81 -21.37
N PHE A 79 -13.76 16.31 -21.36
CA PHE A 79 -14.35 15.55 -22.45
C PHE A 79 -15.63 16.24 -22.89
N ALA A 80 -15.81 16.46 -24.18
CA ALA A 80 -17.03 17.03 -24.70
C ALA A 80 -17.54 16.27 -25.91
N GLU A 81 -18.85 16.09 -25.96
CA GLU A 81 -19.60 15.70 -27.14
C GLU A 81 -20.26 16.93 -27.71
N ALA A 82 -20.01 17.21 -28.98
CA ALA A 82 -20.54 18.42 -29.63
C ALA A 82 -21.16 18.10 -30.99
N ASP A 83 -22.17 18.88 -31.35
CA ASP A 83 -22.59 18.94 -32.74
C ASP A 83 -21.46 19.51 -33.61
N PRO A 84 -21.28 19.04 -34.83
CA PRO A 84 -20.30 19.63 -35.74
C PRO A 84 -20.50 21.16 -35.87
N PHE A 85 -19.41 21.90 -35.79
CA PHE A 85 -19.47 23.37 -35.84
C PHE A 85 -19.70 23.87 -37.25
N VAL A 86 -20.86 24.54 -37.48
CA VAL A 86 -21.26 25.10 -38.80
C VAL A 86 -21.60 26.58 -38.63
N VAL A 87 -21.11 27.41 -39.56
CA VAL A 87 -21.38 28.84 -39.55
C VAL A 87 -22.88 29.13 -39.54
N GLY A 88 -23.32 29.99 -38.60
CA GLY A 88 -24.70 30.41 -38.46
C GLY A 88 -25.64 29.42 -37.81
N LYS A 89 -25.18 28.21 -37.46
CA LYS A 89 -25.98 27.21 -36.77
C LYS A 89 -25.54 27.03 -35.30
N PRO A 90 -26.50 26.82 -34.38
CA PRO A 90 -26.15 26.54 -33.01
C PRO A 90 -25.61 25.11 -32.91
N SER A 91 -24.44 24.94 -32.25
CA SER A 91 -23.82 23.67 -31.93
C SER A 91 -23.89 23.46 -30.42
N ARG A 92 -24.55 22.40 -29.97
CA ARG A 92 -24.60 22.02 -28.58
C ARG A 92 -23.27 21.36 -28.21
N VAL A 93 -22.66 21.79 -27.09
CA VAL A 93 -21.42 21.23 -26.57
C VAL A 93 -21.70 20.73 -25.14
N LEU A 94 -21.78 19.42 -24.97
CA LEU A 94 -21.95 18.77 -23.66
C LEU A 94 -20.57 18.42 -23.10
N SER A 95 -20.10 19.19 -22.13
CA SER A 95 -18.74 19.08 -21.61
C SER A 95 -18.73 18.45 -20.23
N HIS A 96 -17.87 17.45 -20.04
CA HIS A 96 -17.62 16.74 -18.79
C HIS A 96 -16.26 17.16 -18.24
N PHE A 97 -16.20 17.56 -16.96
CA PHE A 97 -14.97 17.97 -16.29
C PHE A 97 -14.67 17.07 -15.11
N SER A 98 -13.51 16.43 -15.14
CA SER A 98 -12.99 15.64 -14.03
C SER A 98 -11.72 16.27 -13.47
N HIS A 99 -11.62 16.37 -12.15
CA HIS A 99 -10.39 16.77 -11.46
C HIS A 99 -9.30 15.72 -11.65
N ILE A 100 -8.06 16.12 -11.89
CA ILE A 100 -6.89 15.26 -11.89
C ILE A 100 -6.11 15.52 -10.59
N PRO A 101 -5.59 14.48 -9.90
CA PRO A 101 -5.51 13.06 -10.32
C PRO A 101 -6.69 12.17 -9.87
N GLU A 102 -7.67 12.70 -9.16
CA GLU A 102 -8.74 11.91 -8.53
C GLU A 102 -9.82 11.46 -9.51
N PHE A 103 -9.89 12.02 -10.69
CA PHE A 103 -10.93 11.81 -11.72
C PHE A 103 -12.36 11.98 -11.18
N SER A 104 -12.52 12.83 -10.15
CA SER A 104 -13.82 13.18 -9.59
C SER A 104 -14.50 14.30 -10.38
N PRO A 105 -15.84 14.36 -10.46
CA PRO A 105 -16.55 15.36 -11.22
C PRO A 105 -16.38 16.77 -10.63
N LEU A 106 -16.35 17.80 -11.47
CA LEU A 106 -16.44 19.20 -11.05
C LEU A 106 -17.87 19.50 -10.55
N GLU A 107 -18.09 19.42 -9.24
CA GLU A 107 -19.43 19.58 -8.66
C GLU A 107 -19.91 21.03 -8.58
N THR A 108 -18.97 21.98 -8.46
CA THR A 108 -19.27 23.42 -8.33
C THR A 108 -18.20 24.25 -9.02
N GLY A 109 -18.60 25.33 -9.67
CA GLY A 109 -17.69 26.25 -10.35
C GLY A 109 -18.35 26.96 -11.52
N ASN A 110 -17.76 28.09 -11.92
CA ASN A 110 -18.12 28.80 -13.13
C ASN A 110 -17.25 28.26 -14.28
N VAL A 111 -17.85 27.94 -15.39
CA VAL A 111 -17.11 27.54 -16.60
C VAL A 111 -17.50 28.45 -17.76
N ALA A 112 -16.51 29.05 -18.38
CA ALA A 112 -16.68 29.80 -19.61
C ALA A 112 -16.04 29.01 -20.76
N ILE A 113 -16.82 28.76 -21.81
CA ILE A 113 -16.33 28.21 -23.07
C ILE A 113 -16.11 29.35 -24.05
N ARG A 114 -15.00 29.33 -24.78
CA ARG A 114 -14.66 30.27 -25.82
C ARG A 114 -14.22 29.52 -27.07
N LEU A 115 -14.95 29.73 -28.16
CA LEU A 115 -14.54 29.26 -29.48
C LEU A 115 -13.75 30.39 -30.16
N GLU A 116 -12.49 30.14 -30.45
CA GLU A 116 -11.57 31.07 -31.11
C GLU A 116 -11.28 30.59 -32.53
N VAL A 117 -11.63 31.38 -33.53
CA VAL A 117 -11.44 31.07 -34.97
C VAL A 117 -10.91 32.32 -35.69
N ASN A 118 -9.77 32.22 -36.35
CA ASN A 118 -9.18 33.30 -37.16
C ASN A 118 -9.09 34.68 -36.44
N GLY A 119 -8.90 34.68 -35.12
CA GLY A 119 -8.76 35.91 -34.33
C GLY A 119 -10.07 36.47 -33.77
N GLU A 120 -11.21 35.93 -34.15
CA GLU A 120 -12.50 36.22 -33.52
C GLU A 120 -12.84 35.18 -32.46
N SER A 121 -13.61 35.58 -31.44
CA SER A 121 -13.99 34.69 -30.35
C SER A 121 -15.45 34.85 -29.97
N ILE A 122 -16.08 33.71 -29.69
CA ILE A 122 -17.44 33.61 -29.16
C ILE A 122 -17.34 33.01 -27.75
N LEU A 123 -17.94 33.70 -26.79
CA LEU A 123 -17.88 33.34 -25.35
C LEU A 123 -19.27 33.02 -24.82
N GLN A 124 -19.38 31.92 -24.11
CA GLN A 124 -20.53 31.64 -23.27
C GLN A 124 -20.06 31.24 -21.86
N ARG A 125 -20.75 31.70 -20.81
CA ARG A 125 -20.43 31.41 -19.42
C ARG A 125 -21.62 30.74 -18.73
N LEU A 126 -21.33 29.73 -17.91
CA LEU A 126 -22.27 29.09 -17.01
C LEU A 126 -21.75 29.19 -15.59
N GLU A 127 -22.58 29.64 -14.66
CA GLU A 127 -22.23 29.83 -13.23
C GLU A 127 -22.24 28.53 -12.43
N LYS A 128 -22.85 27.49 -12.96
CA LYS A 128 -22.97 26.19 -12.31
C LYS A 128 -23.14 25.06 -13.34
N PRO A 129 -22.77 23.82 -13.00
CA PRO A 129 -23.02 22.69 -13.88
C PRO A 129 -24.52 22.40 -14.04
N THR A 130 -24.88 21.86 -15.19
CA THR A 130 -26.23 21.35 -15.47
C THR A 130 -26.51 20.11 -14.61
N ARG A 131 -25.51 19.23 -14.47
CA ARG A 131 -25.43 18.10 -13.56
C ARG A 131 -24.00 18.04 -13.00
N LYS A 132 -23.75 17.27 -11.95
CA LYS A 132 -22.41 17.10 -11.39
C LYS A 132 -21.39 16.79 -12.50
N GLY A 133 -20.38 17.64 -12.64
CA GLY A 133 -19.33 17.51 -13.65
C GLY A 133 -19.71 17.88 -15.08
N ILE A 134 -20.99 18.17 -15.38
CA ILE A 134 -21.52 18.34 -16.75
C ILE A 134 -21.99 19.77 -16.97
N TYR A 135 -21.49 20.40 -18.04
CA TYR A 135 -21.89 21.72 -18.51
C TYR A 135 -22.38 21.64 -19.95
N SER A 136 -23.58 22.17 -20.24
CA SER A 136 -24.16 22.18 -21.58
C SER A 136 -24.14 23.58 -22.14
N PHE A 137 -23.31 23.79 -23.16
CA PHE A 137 -23.18 25.06 -23.88
C PHE A 137 -23.89 24.97 -25.20
N ASN A 138 -24.22 26.16 -25.75
CA ASN A 138 -24.80 26.31 -27.09
C ASN A 138 -24.06 27.42 -27.81
N ILE A 139 -23.18 27.07 -28.74
CA ILE A 139 -22.30 28.01 -29.45
C ILE A 139 -22.75 28.11 -30.88
N LYS A 140 -22.89 29.37 -31.37
CA LYS A 140 -23.24 29.65 -32.77
C LYS A 140 -22.05 30.31 -33.46
N PRO A 141 -21.22 29.54 -34.20
CA PRO A 141 -20.09 30.13 -34.93
C PRO A 141 -20.52 31.13 -36.01
N GLU A 142 -19.75 32.20 -36.16
CA GLU A 142 -20.04 33.23 -37.20
C GLU A 142 -19.07 33.15 -38.38
N ILE A 143 -17.87 32.60 -38.17
CA ILE A 143 -16.84 32.44 -39.19
C ILE A 143 -16.34 31.00 -39.28
N SER A 144 -16.00 30.58 -40.50
CA SER A 144 -15.42 29.28 -40.77
C SER A 144 -13.89 29.31 -40.69
N GLY A 145 -13.29 28.20 -40.33
CA GLY A 145 -11.84 28.03 -40.30
C GLY A 145 -11.36 27.12 -39.21
N ALA A 146 -10.06 26.96 -39.10
CA ALA A 146 -9.42 26.27 -37.99
C ALA A 146 -9.40 27.17 -36.75
N GLY A 147 -9.60 26.57 -35.60
CA GLY A 147 -9.68 27.28 -34.33
C GLY A 147 -9.41 26.35 -33.13
N GLN A 148 -9.78 26.84 -31.97
CA GLN A 148 -9.66 26.09 -30.70
C GLN A 148 -10.83 26.38 -29.77
N LEU A 149 -11.15 25.42 -28.89
CA LEU A 149 -12.02 25.66 -27.75
C LEU A 149 -11.18 25.89 -26.49
N VAL A 150 -11.45 26.96 -25.81
CA VAL A 150 -10.81 27.33 -24.53
C VAL A 150 -11.86 27.29 -23.43
N PHE A 151 -11.60 26.53 -22.39
CA PHE A 151 -12.44 26.47 -21.22
C PHE A 151 -11.72 27.16 -20.05
N ASP A 152 -12.27 28.26 -19.57
CA ASP A 152 -11.82 28.94 -18.36
C ASP A 152 -12.71 28.49 -17.20
N ILE A 153 -12.11 27.84 -16.20
CA ILE A 153 -12.78 27.20 -15.07
C ILE A 153 -12.43 27.97 -13.80
N GLU A 154 -13.44 28.52 -13.12
CA GLU A 154 -13.30 29.23 -11.86
C GLU A 154 -13.93 28.40 -10.74
N THR A 155 -13.13 27.99 -9.77
CA THR A 155 -13.56 27.22 -8.61
C THR A 155 -13.19 27.91 -7.31
N GLY A 156 -13.67 27.42 -6.17
CA GLY A 156 -13.25 27.93 -4.87
C GLY A 156 -11.75 27.72 -4.56
N SER A 157 -11.07 26.79 -5.28
CA SER A 157 -9.65 26.48 -5.13
C SER A 157 -8.74 27.24 -6.11
N GLY A 158 -9.29 27.88 -7.16
CA GLY A 158 -8.49 28.62 -8.13
C GLY A 158 -9.13 28.73 -9.51
N ASN A 159 -8.37 29.33 -10.42
CA ASN A 159 -8.72 29.51 -11.82
C ASN A 159 -7.84 28.59 -12.67
N TYR A 160 -8.47 27.88 -13.58
CA TYR A 160 -7.81 26.89 -14.44
C TYR A 160 -8.22 27.12 -15.89
N ARG A 161 -7.38 26.65 -16.79
CA ARG A 161 -7.65 26.72 -18.22
C ARG A 161 -7.39 25.38 -18.88
N VAL A 162 -8.33 24.94 -19.72
CA VAL A 162 -8.18 23.77 -20.59
C VAL A 162 -8.35 24.23 -22.02
N VAL A 163 -7.45 23.83 -22.90
CA VAL A 163 -7.46 24.21 -24.33
C VAL A 163 -7.59 22.94 -25.16
N ALA A 164 -8.62 22.89 -25.99
CA ALA A 164 -8.81 21.85 -26.99
C ALA A 164 -8.44 22.48 -28.38
N PRO A 165 -7.28 22.14 -28.92
CA PRO A 165 -6.85 22.61 -30.24
C PRO A 165 -7.59 21.88 -31.35
N ASP A 166 -7.28 22.26 -32.60
CA ASP A 166 -7.69 21.56 -33.83
C ASP A 166 -9.21 21.46 -34.04
N ILE A 167 -9.95 22.50 -33.61
CA ILE A 167 -11.37 22.63 -33.87
C ILE A 167 -11.57 23.26 -35.25
N THR A 168 -12.41 22.64 -36.09
CA THR A 168 -12.75 23.16 -37.40
C THR A 168 -14.22 23.62 -37.46
N VAL A 169 -14.44 24.85 -37.87
CA VAL A 169 -15.77 25.38 -38.18
C VAL A 169 -15.98 25.37 -39.69
N TYR A 170 -17.01 24.66 -40.13
CA TYR A 170 -17.33 24.45 -41.53
C TYR A 170 -18.34 25.49 -42.03
N ARG A 171 -18.33 25.74 -43.36
CA ARG A 171 -19.32 26.60 -43.98
C ARG A 171 -20.64 25.89 -44.26
N HIS A 172 -20.56 24.60 -44.60
CA HIS A 172 -21.70 23.79 -44.98
C HIS A 172 -21.83 22.55 -44.07
N GLU A 173 -23.07 22.13 -43.82
CA GLU A 173 -23.36 20.97 -42.96
C GLU A 173 -22.80 19.68 -43.53
N GLU A 174 -22.97 19.46 -44.85
CA GLU A 174 -22.48 18.22 -45.49
C GLU A 174 -20.98 18.01 -45.26
N ASP A 175 -20.18 19.09 -45.32
CA ASP A 175 -18.74 19.02 -45.06
C ASP A 175 -18.45 18.70 -43.57
N ALA A 176 -19.22 19.30 -42.68
CA ALA A 176 -19.06 19.12 -41.21
C ALA A 176 -19.41 17.70 -40.77
N TYR A 177 -20.57 17.21 -41.20
CA TYR A 177 -21.03 15.86 -40.84
C TYR A 177 -20.21 14.78 -41.56
N GLY A 178 -19.87 14.97 -42.83
CA GLY A 178 -19.00 14.05 -43.57
C GLY A 178 -17.56 13.98 -43.01
N ALA A 179 -17.06 15.04 -42.35
CA ALA A 179 -15.80 15.00 -41.61
C ALA A 179 -15.95 14.29 -40.29
N ALA A 180 -17.04 14.54 -39.54
CA ALA A 180 -17.30 13.92 -38.25
C ALA A 180 -17.48 12.40 -38.36
N GLU A 181 -18.17 11.91 -39.40
CA GLU A 181 -18.30 10.47 -39.68
C GLU A 181 -16.96 9.77 -39.93
N LYS A 182 -16.01 10.47 -40.56
CA LYS A 182 -14.69 9.92 -40.88
C LYS A 182 -13.73 9.94 -39.68
N THR A 183 -13.94 10.82 -38.73
CA THR A 183 -13.08 10.99 -37.55
C THR A 183 -13.58 10.27 -36.31
N GLY A 184 -14.75 9.63 -36.39
CA GLY A 184 -15.26 8.83 -35.29
C GLY A 184 -14.27 7.70 -34.92
N PRO A 185 -14.04 7.42 -33.62
CA PRO A 185 -13.16 6.34 -33.21
C PRO A 185 -13.71 4.99 -33.69
N ASP A 186 -12.79 4.07 -34.10
CA ASP A 186 -13.19 2.71 -34.45
C ASP A 186 -13.67 1.99 -33.16
N HIS A 187 -14.95 1.67 -33.13
CA HIS A 187 -15.61 1.05 -31.97
C HIS A 187 -15.55 -0.47 -31.94
N THR A 188 -14.95 -1.14 -32.96
CA THR A 188 -15.09 -2.58 -33.19
C THR A 188 -14.61 -3.45 -32.01
N ASN A 189 -13.66 -2.95 -31.20
CA ASN A 189 -13.13 -3.67 -30.04
C ASN A 189 -13.10 -2.82 -28.75
N ALA A 190 -13.82 -1.70 -28.73
CA ALA A 190 -13.81 -0.79 -27.61
C ALA A 190 -15.04 -0.98 -26.70
N THR A 191 -14.84 -0.73 -25.43
CA THR A 191 -15.88 -0.79 -24.39
C THR A 191 -16.25 0.62 -23.99
N VAL A 192 -17.53 0.95 -24.03
CA VAL A 192 -18.06 2.21 -23.51
C VAL A 192 -18.15 2.13 -21.99
N PHE A 193 -17.60 3.14 -21.33
CA PHE A 193 -17.70 3.34 -19.89
C PHE A 193 -17.82 4.83 -19.62
N THR A 194 -19.04 5.30 -19.36
CA THR A 194 -19.36 6.73 -19.33
C THR A 194 -18.70 7.46 -18.18
N LYS A 195 -18.58 8.79 -18.29
CA LYS A 195 -18.05 9.62 -17.20
C LYS A 195 -18.87 9.48 -15.94
N GLU A 196 -20.20 9.41 -16.04
CA GLU A 196 -21.07 9.21 -14.89
C GLU A 196 -20.90 7.82 -14.23
N GLN A 197 -20.46 6.80 -14.97
CA GLN A 197 -20.08 5.51 -14.42
C GLN A 197 -18.73 5.60 -13.70
N SER A 198 -17.73 6.21 -14.35
CA SER A 198 -16.39 6.36 -13.81
C SER A 198 -16.36 7.19 -12.52
N TRP A 199 -17.19 8.23 -12.41
CA TRP A 199 -17.32 9.08 -11.22
C TRP A 199 -17.95 8.38 -10.00
N LYS A 200 -18.52 7.18 -10.17
CA LYS A 200 -19.14 6.40 -9.07
C LYS A 200 -18.15 5.43 -8.41
N ILE A 201 -16.95 5.31 -8.96
CA ILE A 201 -15.93 4.37 -8.51
C ILE A 201 -14.59 5.08 -8.30
N ASP A 202 -13.62 4.41 -7.68
CA ASP A 202 -12.21 4.87 -7.70
C ASP A 202 -11.64 4.57 -9.10
N PHE A 203 -11.61 5.60 -9.93
CA PHE A 203 -11.19 5.54 -11.33
C PHE A 203 -10.02 6.47 -11.59
N ALA A 204 -9.04 6.01 -12.36
CA ALA A 204 -7.95 6.86 -12.81
C ALA A 204 -7.32 6.32 -14.11
N THR A 205 -6.78 7.22 -14.91
CA THR A 205 -5.96 6.91 -16.09
C THR A 205 -4.66 7.68 -16.03
N GLU A 206 -3.56 7.06 -16.46
CA GLU A 206 -2.23 7.67 -16.49
C GLU A 206 -1.52 7.35 -17.79
N LEU A 207 -0.57 8.20 -18.18
CA LEU A 207 0.37 7.88 -19.25
C LEU A 207 1.42 6.91 -18.70
N PRO A 208 1.87 5.94 -19.50
CA PRO A 208 3.03 5.13 -19.15
C PRO A 208 4.26 6.01 -18.94
N GLU A 209 5.09 5.65 -17.98
CA GLU A 209 6.32 6.40 -17.72
C GLU A 209 7.53 5.74 -18.38
N GLN A 210 8.39 6.56 -19.00
CA GLN A 210 9.72 6.12 -19.43
C GLN A 210 10.71 6.46 -18.35
N GLU A 211 11.20 5.43 -17.62
CA GLU A 211 12.10 5.60 -16.50
C GLU A 211 13.24 4.57 -16.52
N PRO A 212 14.38 4.86 -15.87
CA PRO A 212 15.42 3.88 -15.66
C PRO A 212 14.85 2.70 -14.87
N PHE A 213 14.73 1.53 -15.50
CA PHE A 213 14.19 0.34 -14.88
C PHE A 213 15.21 -0.79 -15.01
N GLY A 214 15.94 -1.03 -13.91
CA GLY A 214 16.97 -2.06 -13.85
C GLY A 214 16.42 -3.46 -13.62
N GLU A 215 17.30 -4.43 -13.51
CA GLU A 215 16.93 -5.78 -13.12
C GLU A 215 16.32 -5.80 -11.72
N VAL A 216 15.26 -6.56 -11.56
CA VAL A 216 14.56 -6.74 -10.29
C VAL A 216 14.73 -8.17 -9.80
N ILE A 217 15.46 -8.32 -8.69
CA ILE A 217 15.67 -9.60 -8.03
C ILE A 217 14.53 -9.81 -7.03
N LYS A 218 13.62 -10.73 -7.36
CA LYS A 218 12.51 -11.10 -6.48
C LYS A 218 12.96 -12.15 -5.48
N THR A 219 12.80 -11.86 -4.20
CA THR A 219 13.14 -12.78 -3.13
C THR A 219 12.22 -12.63 -1.93
N THR A 220 12.42 -13.48 -0.92
CA THR A 220 11.75 -13.39 0.36
C THR A 220 12.73 -12.87 1.41
N ALA A 221 12.28 -11.96 2.27
CA ALA A 221 13.06 -11.48 3.38
C ALA A 221 12.39 -11.81 4.71
N ARG A 222 13.19 -12.24 5.68
CA ARG A 222 12.74 -12.43 7.07
C ARG A 222 12.83 -11.10 7.80
N VAL A 223 11.77 -10.73 8.49
CA VAL A 223 11.71 -9.54 9.33
C VAL A 223 12.32 -9.86 10.70
N LEU A 224 13.34 -9.12 11.08
CA LEU A 224 14.03 -9.24 12.36
C LEU A 224 14.00 -7.89 13.06
N SER A 225 14.08 -7.89 14.39
CA SER A 225 14.33 -6.64 15.12
C SER A 225 15.75 -6.15 14.85
N ALA A 226 15.93 -4.83 14.73
CA ALA A 226 17.27 -4.25 14.63
C ALA A 226 18.06 -4.46 15.94
N GLN A 227 19.38 -4.68 15.84
CA GLN A 227 20.22 -5.01 17.02
C GLN A 227 20.12 -3.97 18.14
N ASN A 228 20.03 -2.69 17.81
CA ASN A 228 19.96 -1.61 18.78
C ASN A 228 18.52 -1.35 19.31
N ASP A 229 17.54 -2.07 18.82
CA ASP A 229 16.12 -1.92 19.18
C ASP A 229 15.69 -2.94 20.25
N GLU A 230 16.58 -3.87 20.59
CA GLU A 230 16.36 -4.89 21.59
C GLU A 230 17.33 -4.72 22.77
N MET A 231 16.81 -4.86 23.99
CA MET A 231 17.59 -4.77 25.22
C MET A 231 17.33 -5.98 26.10
N VAL A 232 18.39 -6.72 26.40
CA VAL A 232 18.36 -7.82 27.34
C VAL A 232 18.46 -7.26 28.76
N LEU A 233 17.47 -7.57 29.59
CA LEU A 233 17.49 -7.27 31.01
C LEU A 233 18.15 -8.43 31.74
N THR A 234 19.15 -8.14 32.55
CA THR A 234 19.88 -9.12 33.32
C THR A 234 19.75 -8.85 34.81
N SER A 235 19.78 -9.92 35.63
CA SER A 235 19.92 -9.76 37.06
C SER A 235 21.35 -9.29 37.39
N LYS A 236 21.47 -8.36 38.33
CA LYS A 236 22.79 -7.92 38.85
C LYS A 236 23.18 -8.61 40.14
N THR A 237 22.25 -9.37 40.76
CA THR A 237 22.43 -10.07 42.02
C THR A 237 21.81 -11.45 41.96
N ASN A 238 22.31 -12.36 42.82
CA ASN A 238 21.68 -13.64 43.02
C ASN A 238 20.41 -13.49 43.87
N GLY A 239 19.37 -14.26 43.57
CA GLY A 239 18.14 -14.24 44.37
C GLY A 239 16.93 -14.80 43.63
N VAL A 240 15.76 -14.68 44.24
CA VAL A 240 14.49 -15.08 43.64
C VAL A 240 13.90 -13.91 42.85
N ALA A 241 13.60 -14.16 41.58
CA ALA A 241 12.95 -13.18 40.71
C ALA A 241 11.43 -13.16 40.96
N LEU A 242 10.94 -12.04 41.44
CA LEU A 242 9.51 -11.81 41.67
C LEU A 242 9.01 -10.79 40.66
N PHE A 243 7.89 -11.08 39.99
CA PHE A 243 7.26 -10.15 39.08
C PHE A 243 6.57 -9.04 39.86
N THR A 244 6.77 -7.79 39.47
CA THR A 244 6.20 -6.63 40.17
C THR A 244 4.68 -6.51 40.00
N ASN A 245 4.14 -7.06 38.93
CA ASN A 245 2.70 -7.12 38.66
C ASN A 245 2.35 -8.24 37.67
N ALA A 246 1.06 -8.55 37.54
CA ALA A 246 0.53 -9.57 36.64
C ALA A 246 0.67 -9.22 35.14
N THR A 247 1.06 -8.00 34.81
CA THR A 247 1.21 -7.54 33.40
C THR A 247 2.62 -7.78 32.85
N VAL A 248 3.52 -8.40 33.60
CA VAL A 248 4.84 -8.80 33.10
C VAL A 248 4.68 -10.08 32.27
N LEU A 249 4.24 -9.90 31.03
CA LEU A 249 3.97 -10.97 30.06
C LEU A 249 4.49 -10.56 28.68
N PRO A 250 4.92 -11.53 27.84
CA PRO A 250 5.29 -11.26 26.46
C PRO A 250 4.16 -10.54 25.70
N GLY A 251 4.51 -9.55 24.90
CA GLY A 251 3.59 -8.70 24.14
C GLY A 251 3.09 -7.46 24.88
N ASN A 252 3.21 -7.39 26.20
CA ASN A 252 2.76 -6.24 26.96
C ASN A 252 3.71 -5.05 26.85
N LYS A 253 3.12 -3.85 26.75
CA LYS A 253 3.87 -2.60 26.68
C LYS A 253 4.54 -2.27 28.01
N VAL A 254 5.73 -1.70 27.91
CA VAL A 254 6.51 -1.21 29.05
C VAL A 254 7.02 0.20 28.78
N SER A 255 7.12 0.99 29.83
CA SER A 255 7.67 2.33 29.79
C SER A 255 9.09 2.37 30.35
N SER A 256 9.91 3.29 29.87
CA SER A 256 11.24 3.54 30.44
C SER A 256 11.13 3.87 31.93
N GLY A 257 11.95 3.19 32.75
CA GLY A 257 11.91 3.30 34.22
C GLY A 257 10.87 2.42 34.92
N GLN A 258 9.98 1.77 34.19
CA GLN A 258 8.99 0.85 34.76
C GLN A 258 9.67 -0.37 35.41
N ALA A 259 9.34 -0.63 36.68
CA ALA A 259 9.79 -1.83 37.38
C ALA A 259 9.08 -3.06 36.82
N LEU A 260 9.84 -4.08 36.45
CA LEU A 260 9.34 -5.35 35.91
C LEU A 260 9.57 -6.51 36.87
N PHE A 261 10.76 -6.57 37.44
CA PHE A 261 11.15 -7.64 38.37
C PHE A 261 11.76 -7.06 39.63
N MET A 262 11.64 -7.82 40.70
CA MET A 262 12.38 -7.63 41.94
C MET A 262 13.14 -8.91 42.25
N VAL A 263 14.46 -8.83 42.35
CA VAL A 263 15.30 -9.98 42.73
C VAL A 263 15.61 -9.86 44.21
N SER A 264 15.05 -10.78 45.01
CA SER A 264 15.23 -10.82 46.46
C SER A 264 16.21 -11.93 46.86
N GLY A 265 17.26 -11.55 47.54
CA GLY A 265 18.25 -12.49 48.10
C GLY A 265 18.20 -12.62 49.65
N SER A 266 17.15 -12.08 50.30
CA SER A 266 17.09 -11.93 51.75
C SER A 266 16.77 -13.24 52.51
N ASN A 267 16.26 -14.27 51.83
CA ASN A 267 15.78 -15.51 52.50
C ASN A 267 16.71 -16.73 52.32
N PHE A 268 17.95 -16.53 51.87
CA PHE A 268 18.90 -17.62 51.72
C PHE A 268 19.87 -17.68 52.88
N ALA A 269 20.22 -18.90 53.31
CA ALA A 269 21.22 -19.14 54.36
C ALA A 269 22.62 -18.73 53.89
N ASP A 270 22.92 -19.03 52.60
CA ASP A 270 24.19 -18.67 51.95
C ASP A 270 23.99 -17.49 51.00
N ASN A 271 25.00 -16.60 50.92
CA ASN A 271 25.02 -15.40 50.07
C ASN A 271 23.90 -14.40 50.33
N ASN A 272 23.39 -14.31 51.55
CA ASN A 272 22.38 -13.36 51.95
C ASN A 272 22.89 -11.92 51.72
N SER A 273 22.31 -11.22 50.76
CA SER A 273 22.72 -9.86 50.38
C SER A 273 22.57 -8.86 51.53
N THR A 274 21.59 -9.07 52.42
CA THR A 274 21.36 -8.22 53.59
C THR A 274 22.48 -8.42 54.62
N VAL A 275 22.89 -9.65 54.88
CA VAL A 275 24.00 -9.94 55.82
C VAL A 275 25.29 -9.31 55.28
N ARG A 276 25.61 -9.53 54.00
CA ARG A 276 26.82 -8.95 53.36
C ARG A 276 26.83 -7.41 53.40
N PHE A 277 25.66 -6.78 53.18
CA PHE A 277 25.53 -5.33 53.30
C PHE A 277 25.77 -4.83 54.71
N VAL A 278 25.17 -5.49 55.74
CA VAL A 278 25.35 -5.15 57.14
C VAL A 278 26.81 -5.34 57.57
N GLU A 279 27.45 -6.45 57.16
CA GLU A 279 28.89 -6.69 57.42
C GLU A 279 29.78 -5.62 56.79
N ALA A 280 29.54 -5.30 55.52
CA ALA A 280 30.31 -4.24 54.83
C ALA A 280 30.12 -2.87 55.47
N LYS A 281 28.88 -2.53 55.90
CA LYS A 281 28.58 -1.32 56.64
C LYS A 281 29.33 -1.26 57.99
N ASN A 282 29.25 -2.32 58.76
CA ASN A 282 29.92 -2.38 60.06
C ASN A 282 31.44 -2.30 59.92
N ASN A 283 32.02 -2.98 58.93
CA ASN A 283 33.44 -2.91 58.60
C ASN A 283 33.87 -1.49 58.20
N TYR A 284 33.06 -0.79 57.38
CA TYR A 284 33.31 0.59 56.99
C TYR A 284 33.25 1.52 58.18
N GLU A 285 32.23 1.43 59.01
CA GLU A 285 32.08 2.29 60.21
C GLU A 285 33.23 2.06 61.22
N LYS A 286 33.63 0.77 61.45
CA LYS A 286 34.79 0.44 62.27
C LYS A 286 36.08 1.05 61.71
N ALA A 287 36.36 0.79 60.41
CA ALA A 287 37.58 1.32 59.77
C ALA A 287 37.63 2.85 59.75
N LYS A 288 36.47 3.52 59.65
CA LYS A 288 36.35 4.99 59.73
C LYS A 288 36.75 5.49 61.12
N LEU A 289 36.18 4.92 62.17
CA LEU A 289 36.50 5.31 63.55
C LEU A 289 37.96 5.03 63.88
N ASP A 290 38.52 3.93 63.44
CA ASP A 290 39.93 3.60 63.65
C ASP A 290 40.86 4.58 62.90
N TYR A 291 40.55 4.93 61.67
CA TYR A 291 41.30 5.93 60.90
C TYR A 291 41.24 7.31 61.56
N GLU A 292 40.06 7.81 61.99
CA GLU A 292 39.88 9.09 62.68
C GLU A 292 40.66 9.12 64.01
N ARG A 293 40.68 8.02 64.77
CA ARG A 293 41.47 7.90 65.97
C ARG A 293 42.98 7.96 65.70
N ILE A 294 43.48 7.15 64.74
CA ILE A 294 44.88 7.10 64.38
C ILE A 294 45.36 8.46 63.79
N GLN A 295 44.51 9.13 63.04
CA GLN A 295 44.76 10.46 62.47
C GLN A 295 45.00 11.50 63.58
N LYS A 296 44.20 11.50 64.67
CA LYS A 296 44.39 12.34 65.84
C LYS A 296 45.70 12.03 66.57
N LEU A 297 46.00 10.76 66.79
CA LEU A 297 47.25 10.34 67.46
C LEU A 297 48.50 10.64 66.58
N ALA A 298 48.35 10.63 65.28
CA ALA A 298 49.45 11.03 64.35
C ALA A 298 49.71 12.50 64.38
N ALA A 299 48.70 13.36 64.56
CA ALA A 299 48.87 14.80 64.77
C ALA A 299 49.66 15.09 66.04
N ASP A 300 49.45 14.30 67.09
CA ASP A 300 50.19 14.41 68.36
C ASP A 300 51.53 13.63 68.33
N LYS A 301 51.97 13.11 67.17
CA LYS A 301 53.19 12.33 66.92
C LYS A 301 53.33 11.07 67.80
N ILE A 302 52.20 10.50 68.23
CA ILE A 302 52.14 9.28 69.08
C ILE A 302 52.26 8.01 68.25
N VAL A 303 51.81 8.01 67.02
CA VAL A 303 51.84 6.88 66.07
C VAL A 303 52.71 7.17 64.86
N SER A 304 53.19 6.13 64.18
CA SER A 304 54.03 6.25 63.01
C SER A 304 53.22 6.63 61.74
N ARG A 305 53.92 7.26 60.77
CA ARG A 305 53.32 7.55 59.46
C ARG A 305 52.85 6.27 58.71
N LYS A 306 53.49 5.14 58.97
CA LYS A 306 53.12 3.85 58.44
C LYS A 306 51.75 3.42 58.97
N GLU A 307 51.56 3.48 60.28
CA GLU A 307 50.26 3.12 60.92
C GLU A 307 49.13 4.00 60.45
N LEU A 308 49.37 5.33 60.27
CA LEU A 308 48.38 6.21 59.69
C LEU A 308 48.01 5.81 58.24
N LEU A 309 49.01 5.45 57.41
CA LEU A 309 48.77 5.02 56.03
C LEU A 309 48.03 3.68 55.99
N GLU A 310 48.33 2.73 56.85
CA GLU A 310 47.64 1.43 56.97
C GLU A 310 46.18 1.62 57.38
N ALA A 311 45.90 2.47 58.36
CA ALA A 311 44.52 2.76 58.79
C ALA A 311 43.72 3.45 57.67
N LYS A 312 44.38 4.41 56.96
CA LYS A 312 43.78 5.06 55.78
C LYS A 312 43.41 4.11 54.67
N ASN A 313 44.34 3.21 54.28
CA ASN A 313 44.11 2.21 53.27
C ASN A 313 42.97 1.25 53.67
N THR A 314 42.90 0.83 54.93
CA THR A 314 41.83 -0.01 55.44
C THR A 314 40.47 0.70 55.34
N PHE A 315 40.41 1.97 55.70
CA PHE A 315 39.20 2.81 55.60
C PHE A 315 38.77 2.97 54.12
N GLU A 316 39.70 3.31 53.21
CA GLU A 316 39.41 3.51 51.79
C GLU A 316 38.93 2.20 51.14
N ASN A 317 39.55 1.06 51.48
CA ASN A 317 39.15 -0.25 50.97
C ASN A 317 37.75 -0.65 51.49
N ALA A 318 37.50 -0.49 52.79
CA ALA A 318 36.18 -0.78 53.38
C ALA A 318 35.09 0.16 52.79
N GLY A 319 35.46 1.41 52.53
CA GLY A 319 34.59 2.40 51.89
C GLY A 319 34.25 2.03 50.42
N ALA A 320 35.21 1.56 49.67
CA ALA A 320 34.98 1.09 48.31
C ALA A 320 34.03 -0.09 48.25
N ILE A 321 34.19 -1.08 49.14
CA ILE A 321 33.30 -2.25 49.24
C ILE A 321 31.89 -1.83 49.64
N PHE A 322 31.76 -1.03 50.72
CA PHE A 322 30.45 -0.57 51.22
C PHE A 322 29.73 0.27 50.15
N ASN A 323 30.41 1.21 49.51
CA ASN A 323 29.81 2.07 48.48
C ASN A 323 29.36 1.27 47.25
N ASN A 324 30.11 0.24 46.83
CA ASN A 324 29.71 -0.64 45.75
C ASN A 324 28.43 -1.42 46.10
N LEU A 325 28.39 -2.00 47.28
CA LEU A 325 27.19 -2.71 47.75
C LEU A 325 26.00 -1.77 47.93
N ASN A 326 26.21 -0.58 48.50
CA ASN A 326 25.17 0.39 48.77
C ASN A 326 24.50 0.94 47.49
N LYS A 327 25.24 1.09 46.41
CA LYS A 327 24.69 1.50 45.12
C LYS A 327 23.69 0.48 44.53
N ASN A 328 23.84 -0.79 44.85
CA ASN A 328 23.09 -1.89 44.24
C ASN A 328 22.15 -2.60 45.25
N PHE A 329 22.18 -2.23 46.53
CA PHE A 329 21.44 -2.88 47.59
C PHE A 329 20.14 -2.15 47.91
N SER A 330 19.04 -2.91 47.99
CA SER A 330 17.78 -2.52 48.61
C SER A 330 17.35 -3.62 49.57
N ALA A 331 16.88 -3.27 50.76
CA ALA A 331 16.38 -4.25 51.75
C ALA A 331 15.21 -5.09 51.19
N SER A 332 14.47 -4.58 50.23
CA SER A 332 13.38 -5.27 49.51
C SER A 332 13.88 -6.09 48.31
N GLY A 333 15.17 -6.04 48.00
CA GLY A 333 15.74 -6.64 46.78
C GLY A 333 16.07 -5.66 45.66
N GLN A 334 16.75 -6.15 44.63
CA GLN A 334 17.11 -5.37 43.46
C GLN A 334 15.93 -5.28 42.49
N THR A 335 15.53 -4.06 42.17
CA THR A 335 14.51 -3.83 41.15
C THR A 335 15.15 -3.76 39.75
N ILE A 336 14.67 -4.58 38.82
CA ILE A 336 15.03 -4.56 37.40
C ILE A 336 13.94 -3.76 36.67
N LYS A 337 14.37 -2.66 36.03
CA LYS A 337 13.49 -1.74 35.31
C LYS A 337 13.75 -1.82 33.83
N SER A 338 12.71 -1.54 33.02
CA SER A 338 12.90 -1.34 31.59
C SER A 338 13.73 -0.07 31.35
N PRO A 339 14.81 -0.12 30.56
CA PRO A 339 15.59 1.06 30.23
C PRO A 339 14.94 1.90 29.11
N VAL A 340 13.97 1.32 28.38
CA VAL A 340 13.35 1.91 27.18
C VAL A 340 11.84 1.77 27.20
N ASN A 341 11.16 2.58 26.40
CA ASN A 341 9.77 2.37 26.03
C ASN A 341 9.70 1.26 24.96
N GLY A 342 8.79 0.33 25.08
CA GLY A 342 8.66 -0.78 24.16
C GLY A 342 7.67 -1.83 24.64
N PHE A 343 7.97 -3.08 24.39
CA PHE A 343 7.18 -4.22 24.88
C PHE A 343 8.11 -5.37 25.27
N ILE A 344 7.63 -6.24 26.14
CA ILE A 344 8.35 -7.47 26.52
C ILE A 344 8.26 -8.42 25.34
N LYS A 345 9.40 -8.73 24.72
CA LYS A 345 9.46 -9.69 23.61
C LYS A 345 9.51 -11.11 24.15
N ASN A 346 10.42 -11.36 25.10
CA ASN A 346 10.60 -12.68 25.74
C ASN A 346 10.78 -12.52 27.23
N LEU A 347 10.31 -13.53 27.97
CA LEU A 347 10.66 -13.77 29.35
C LEU A 347 11.54 -15.03 29.42
N TYR A 348 12.64 -14.97 30.17
CA TYR A 348 13.58 -16.05 30.33
C TYR A 348 13.48 -16.70 31.70
N VAL A 349 12.64 -16.16 32.60
CA VAL A 349 12.46 -16.62 33.97
C VAL A 349 10.96 -16.68 34.31
N GLN A 350 10.63 -17.52 35.28
CA GLN A 350 9.31 -17.63 35.88
C GLN A 350 9.23 -16.83 37.18
N ASN A 351 8.01 -16.48 37.58
CA ASN A 351 7.81 -15.82 38.89
C ASN A 351 8.15 -16.79 40.04
N GLY A 352 9.07 -16.38 40.90
CA GLY A 352 9.56 -17.22 41.97
C GLY A 352 10.80 -18.06 41.64
N GLU A 353 11.34 -17.97 40.43
CA GLU A 353 12.54 -18.69 40.00
C GLU A 353 13.80 -18.04 40.56
N TYR A 354 14.77 -18.89 40.96
CA TYR A 354 16.09 -18.43 41.38
C TYR A 354 16.92 -18.01 40.15
N VAL A 355 17.56 -16.84 40.25
CA VAL A 355 18.42 -16.28 39.20
C VAL A 355 19.79 -15.93 39.77
N GLU A 356 20.80 -16.05 38.91
CA GLU A 356 22.18 -15.65 39.20
C GLU A 356 22.51 -14.27 38.65
N ALA A 357 23.53 -13.63 39.21
CA ALA A 357 24.04 -12.38 38.69
C ALA A 357 24.58 -12.58 37.27
N GLY A 358 24.12 -11.74 36.31
CA GLY A 358 24.43 -11.85 34.88
C GLY A 358 23.38 -12.66 34.10
N GLN A 359 22.48 -13.41 34.76
CA GLN A 359 21.48 -14.19 34.06
C GLN A 359 20.43 -13.28 33.37
N PRO A 360 20.11 -13.50 32.06
CA PRO A 360 19.03 -12.83 31.40
C PRO A 360 17.67 -13.12 32.03
N VAL A 361 16.85 -12.11 32.26
CA VAL A 361 15.50 -12.27 32.83
C VAL A 361 14.40 -11.92 31.82
N ALA A 362 14.64 -10.96 30.95
CA ALA A 362 13.72 -10.60 29.90
C ALA A 362 14.43 -9.94 28.70
N LEU A 363 13.75 -9.92 27.57
CA LEU A 363 14.12 -9.16 26.38
C LEU A 363 13.02 -8.14 26.11
N VAL A 364 13.38 -6.86 26.09
CA VAL A 364 12.48 -5.74 25.74
C VAL A 364 12.85 -5.24 24.36
N SER A 365 11.86 -5.05 23.49
CA SER A 365 12.01 -4.52 22.16
C SER A 365 11.25 -3.20 22.00
N GLN A 366 11.85 -2.21 21.33
CA GLN A 366 11.20 -0.96 20.98
C GLN A 366 10.38 -1.09 19.69
N ASN A 367 10.75 -2.02 18.82
CA ASN A 367 10.12 -2.32 17.54
C ASN A 367 9.99 -1.08 16.61
N ARG A 368 10.94 -0.14 16.71
CA ARG A 368 10.98 1.08 15.88
C ARG A 368 11.70 0.84 14.57
N LYS A 369 12.80 0.09 14.66
CA LYS A 369 13.62 -0.27 13.49
C LYS A 369 13.64 -1.77 13.32
N LEU A 370 13.56 -2.17 12.06
CA LEU A 370 13.58 -3.57 11.67
C LEU A 370 14.72 -3.84 10.68
N MET A 371 15.25 -5.05 10.77
CA MET A 371 16.20 -5.58 9.81
C MET A 371 15.48 -6.59 8.91
N LEU A 372 15.52 -6.38 7.62
CA LEU A 372 15.06 -7.35 6.63
C LEU A 372 16.26 -8.17 6.17
N TYR A 373 16.23 -9.45 6.44
CA TYR A 373 17.21 -10.42 6.01
C TYR A 373 16.70 -11.13 4.76
N ALA A 374 17.13 -10.67 3.59
CA ALA A 374 16.81 -11.26 2.31
C ALA A 374 17.88 -12.25 1.88
N GLU A 375 17.49 -13.30 1.19
CA GLU A 375 18.41 -14.34 0.69
C GLU A 375 18.27 -14.44 -0.83
N VAL A 376 19.37 -14.24 -1.53
CA VAL A 376 19.42 -14.11 -2.99
C VAL A 376 20.19 -15.27 -3.59
N GLN A 377 19.71 -15.81 -4.72
CA GLN A 377 20.41 -16.86 -5.44
C GLN A 377 21.79 -16.38 -5.94
N PRO A 378 22.83 -17.22 -5.90
CA PRO A 378 24.20 -16.83 -6.30
C PRO A 378 24.34 -16.32 -7.74
N LYS A 379 23.43 -16.71 -8.63
CA LYS A 379 23.44 -16.21 -10.02
C LYS A 379 23.31 -14.67 -10.12
N TYR A 380 22.70 -14.03 -9.11
CA TYR A 380 22.55 -12.57 -9.04
C TYR A 380 23.65 -11.88 -8.25
N ALA A 381 24.69 -12.61 -7.81
CA ALA A 381 25.73 -12.04 -6.95
C ALA A 381 26.48 -10.87 -7.60
N ALA A 382 26.67 -10.89 -8.92
CA ALA A 382 27.28 -9.81 -9.67
C ALA A 382 26.39 -8.55 -9.67
N ASP A 383 25.07 -8.74 -9.79
CA ASP A 383 24.07 -7.66 -9.88
C ASP A 383 23.91 -6.93 -8.56
N LEU A 384 24.19 -7.60 -7.42
CA LEU A 384 24.13 -6.99 -6.09
C LEU A 384 25.09 -5.81 -5.93
N THR A 385 26.14 -5.70 -6.74
CA THR A 385 27.03 -4.53 -6.73
C THR A 385 26.35 -3.27 -7.25
N PHE A 386 25.30 -3.42 -8.05
CA PHE A 386 24.48 -2.35 -8.62
C PHE A 386 23.17 -2.14 -7.85
N LEU A 387 23.00 -2.83 -6.72
CA LEU A 387 21.80 -2.73 -5.90
C LEU A 387 21.66 -1.31 -5.33
N LYS A 388 20.55 -0.64 -5.67
CA LYS A 388 20.28 0.76 -5.29
C LYS A 388 19.17 0.91 -4.26
N THR A 389 18.05 0.22 -4.47
CA THR A 389 16.87 0.32 -3.62
C THR A 389 16.10 -0.99 -3.62
N ALA A 390 15.00 -1.05 -2.88
CA ALA A 390 14.13 -2.21 -2.84
C ALA A 390 12.67 -1.78 -2.60
N ASN A 391 11.75 -2.61 -3.07
CA ASN A 391 10.36 -2.54 -2.67
C ASN A 391 10.01 -3.74 -1.79
N ILE A 392 9.20 -3.51 -0.77
CA ILE A 392 8.85 -4.50 0.24
C ILE A 392 7.33 -4.70 0.25
N GLN A 393 6.90 -5.93 0.01
CA GLN A 393 5.49 -6.29 -0.01
C GLN A 393 5.13 -7.16 1.19
N THR A 394 4.14 -6.72 1.97
CA THR A 394 3.62 -7.50 3.10
C THR A 394 2.67 -8.59 2.60
N ALA A 395 2.75 -9.79 3.19
CA ALA A 395 1.94 -10.93 2.75
C ALA A 395 0.42 -10.70 2.94
N ASN A 396 0.05 -10.01 4.04
CA ASN A 396 -1.35 -9.93 4.47
C ASN A 396 -2.19 -8.85 3.75
N LYS A 397 -1.55 -7.79 3.24
CA LYS A 397 -2.29 -6.65 2.67
C LYS A 397 -2.01 -6.41 1.19
N GLN A 398 -1.17 -7.22 0.58
CA GLN A 398 -0.69 -7.04 -0.80
C GLN A 398 -0.16 -5.61 -1.10
N LYS A 399 0.06 -4.84 -0.03
CA LYS A 399 0.59 -3.49 -0.15
C LYS A 399 2.10 -3.55 -0.29
N THR A 400 2.62 -2.87 -1.29
CA THR A 400 4.04 -2.72 -1.54
C THR A 400 4.49 -1.32 -1.12
N TRP A 401 5.60 -1.27 -0.38
CA TRP A 401 6.22 -0.05 0.09
C TRP A 401 7.58 0.11 -0.57
N SER A 402 7.94 1.28 -1.03
CA SER A 402 9.33 1.52 -1.43
C SER A 402 10.22 1.65 -0.18
N LEU A 403 11.50 1.37 -0.36
CA LEU A 403 12.48 1.49 0.73
C LEU A 403 12.54 2.93 1.26
N GLU A 404 12.38 3.92 0.38
CA GLU A 404 12.33 5.34 0.72
C GLU A 404 11.12 5.70 1.58
N GLN A 405 9.93 5.15 1.28
CA GLN A 405 8.71 5.35 2.09
C GLN A 405 8.85 4.78 3.50
N LEU A 406 9.73 3.79 3.68
CA LEU A 406 10.04 3.17 4.97
C LEU A 406 11.28 3.79 5.64
N ASN A 407 11.80 4.94 5.15
CA ASN A 407 13.07 5.53 5.57
C ASN A 407 14.19 4.48 5.63
N GLY A 408 14.13 3.52 4.71
CA GLY A 408 14.97 2.35 4.72
C GLY A 408 16.28 2.58 3.98
N LYS A 409 17.22 1.68 4.22
CA LYS A 409 18.51 1.66 3.56
C LYS A 409 19.05 0.24 3.42
N ILE A 410 19.86 0.03 2.40
CA ILE A 410 20.66 -1.18 2.24
C ILE A 410 21.86 -1.09 3.18
N ILE A 411 21.98 -2.03 4.10
CA ILE A 411 23.08 -2.05 5.08
C ILE A 411 24.28 -2.77 4.50
N SER A 412 24.06 -3.96 3.95
CA SER A 412 25.12 -4.78 3.39
C SER A 412 24.55 -5.91 2.53
N TRP A 413 25.40 -6.44 1.69
CA TRP A 413 25.19 -7.74 1.04
C TRP A 413 26.41 -8.63 1.21
N GLY A 414 26.18 -9.94 1.30
CA GLY A 414 27.24 -10.93 1.49
C GLY A 414 28.14 -11.03 0.26
N LYS A 415 29.45 -11.18 0.52
CA LYS A 415 30.46 -11.50 -0.52
C LYS A 415 30.69 -13.00 -0.65
N SER A 416 29.96 -13.80 0.13
CA SER A 416 29.96 -15.26 0.12
C SER A 416 28.56 -15.79 0.37
N ALA A 417 28.26 -16.94 -0.19
CA ALA A 417 27.01 -17.64 0.11
C ALA A 417 27.05 -18.24 1.52
N ASN A 418 25.87 -18.36 2.13
CA ASN A 418 25.70 -19.08 3.38
C ASN A 418 25.97 -20.58 3.18
N HIS A 419 26.67 -21.24 4.11
CA HIS A 419 27.00 -22.66 4.01
C HIS A 419 25.79 -23.59 4.11
N ASP A 420 24.74 -23.17 4.81
CA ASP A 420 23.55 -23.99 5.07
C ASP A 420 22.57 -24.06 3.89
N ASN A 421 22.44 -22.96 3.12
CA ASN A 421 21.46 -22.84 2.05
C ASN A 421 22.02 -22.33 0.73
N TYR A 422 23.33 -22.03 0.67
CA TYR A 422 24.03 -21.52 -0.52
C TYR A 422 23.48 -20.22 -1.11
N LEU A 423 22.75 -19.42 -0.32
CA LEU A 423 22.20 -18.14 -0.72
C LEU A 423 23.09 -16.97 -0.26
N VAL A 424 23.04 -15.87 -0.98
CA VAL A 424 23.77 -14.64 -0.65
C VAL A 424 22.88 -13.75 0.20
N PRO A 425 23.26 -13.43 1.44
CA PRO A 425 22.45 -12.59 2.30
C PRO A 425 22.50 -11.11 1.88
N VAL A 426 21.35 -10.44 1.96
CA VAL A 426 21.20 -8.98 1.80
C VAL A 426 20.46 -8.45 3.03
N HIS A 427 21.04 -7.44 3.66
CA HIS A 427 20.48 -6.80 4.85
C HIS A 427 19.94 -5.41 4.51
N LEU A 428 18.66 -5.18 4.81
CA LEU A 428 18.01 -3.89 4.67
C LEU A 428 17.51 -3.46 6.06
N GLU A 429 17.70 -2.20 6.41
CA GLU A 429 17.09 -1.59 7.61
C GLU A 429 15.90 -0.75 7.18
N ILE A 430 14.79 -0.82 7.91
CA ILE A 430 13.61 -0.01 7.69
C ILE A 430 13.07 0.53 9.02
N ASP A 431 12.37 1.65 8.97
CA ASP A 431 11.53 2.09 10.08
C ASP A 431 10.23 1.28 10.09
N ASN A 432 9.78 0.88 11.27
CA ASN A 432 8.54 0.13 11.42
C ASN A 432 7.35 1.09 11.49
N ASN A 433 6.50 1.07 10.46
CA ASN A 433 5.25 1.82 10.42
C ASN A 433 4.05 1.09 11.07
N GLY A 434 4.30 -0.04 11.75
CA GLY A 434 3.28 -0.88 12.38
C GLY A 434 2.74 -2.01 11.50
N GLU A 435 3.17 -2.10 10.24
CA GLU A 435 2.74 -3.14 9.29
C GLU A 435 3.65 -4.38 9.34
N PHE A 436 4.85 -4.26 9.92
CA PHE A 436 5.86 -5.30 9.91
C PHE A 436 6.05 -5.88 11.31
N PHE A 437 6.01 -7.21 11.40
CA PHE A 437 6.17 -7.94 12.67
C PHE A 437 7.44 -8.79 12.63
N PRO A 438 8.37 -8.62 13.60
CA PRO A 438 9.53 -9.49 13.72
C PRO A 438 9.15 -10.97 13.77
N GLY A 439 9.87 -11.81 13.04
CA GLY A 439 9.59 -13.23 12.90
C GLY A 439 8.75 -13.62 11.68
N THR A 440 8.16 -12.65 10.98
CA THR A 440 7.40 -12.88 9.75
C THR A 440 8.28 -12.79 8.50
N PHE A 441 7.69 -13.13 7.34
CA PHE A 441 8.32 -13.00 6.04
C PHE A 441 7.59 -11.96 5.19
N VAL A 442 8.36 -11.29 4.34
CA VAL A 442 7.88 -10.32 3.36
C VAL A 442 8.49 -10.65 2.00
N LYS A 443 7.85 -10.25 0.91
CA LYS A 443 8.50 -10.27 -0.41
C LYS A 443 9.37 -9.04 -0.55
N ALA A 444 10.57 -9.22 -1.06
CA ALA A 444 11.49 -8.14 -1.38
C ALA A 444 11.78 -8.14 -2.89
N PHE A 445 11.65 -6.97 -3.49
CA PHE A 445 12.01 -6.69 -4.88
C PHE A 445 13.24 -5.81 -4.84
N LEU A 446 14.42 -6.42 -4.96
CA LEU A 446 15.69 -5.72 -4.93
C LEU A 446 15.96 -5.13 -6.31
N LYS A 447 16.13 -3.81 -6.40
CA LYS A 447 16.27 -3.07 -7.67
C LYS A 447 17.71 -2.65 -7.90
N THR A 448 18.24 -3.02 -9.04
CA THR A 448 19.56 -2.57 -9.50
C THR A 448 19.47 -1.27 -10.30
N THR A 449 20.55 -0.57 -10.44
CA THR A 449 20.63 0.57 -11.37
C THR A 449 20.70 0.07 -12.81
N SER A 450 20.02 0.78 -13.72
CA SER A 450 20.15 0.64 -15.16
C SER A 450 20.16 2.01 -15.80
N ASP A 451 20.96 2.16 -16.84
CA ASP A 451 20.91 3.33 -17.72
C ASP A 451 19.87 3.16 -18.84
N GLN A 452 19.30 1.97 -18.96
CA GLN A 452 18.23 1.69 -19.94
C GLN A 452 16.89 2.16 -19.40
N HIS A 453 16.21 2.96 -20.20
CA HIS A 453 14.84 3.38 -19.92
C HIS A 453 13.87 2.34 -20.45
N ALA A 454 12.93 1.94 -19.60
CA ALA A 454 11.84 1.06 -19.97
C ALA A 454 10.50 1.81 -19.84
N LEU A 455 9.54 1.44 -20.67
CA LEU A 455 8.16 1.88 -20.52
C LEU A 455 7.55 1.10 -19.37
N THR A 456 7.02 1.80 -18.38
CA THR A 456 6.45 1.19 -17.17
C THR A 456 5.02 1.65 -16.93
N ILE A 457 4.23 0.77 -16.32
CA ILE A 457 2.87 1.05 -15.86
C ILE A 457 2.70 0.54 -14.43
N PRO A 458 1.80 1.15 -13.62
CA PRO A 458 1.42 0.60 -12.33
C PRO A 458 0.85 -0.82 -12.45
N LEU A 459 1.17 -1.71 -11.50
CA LEU A 459 0.61 -3.06 -11.47
C LEU A 459 -0.92 -3.08 -11.36
N SER A 460 -1.52 -2.01 -10.82
CA SER A 460 -2.98 -1.87 -10.74
C SER A 460 -3.67 -1.71 -12.10
N ALA A 461 -2.91 -1.32 -13.14
CA ALA A 461 -3.42 -1.25 -14.52
C ALA A 461 -3.50 -2.64 -15.19
N LEU A 462 -2.79 -3.63 -14.64
CA LEU A 462 -2.60 -4.92 -15.28
C LEU A 462 -3.75 -5.87 -14.95
N LEU A 463 -4.37 -6.42 -15.97
CA LEU A 463 -5.35 -7.50 -15.88
C LEU A 463 -4.72 -8.79 -16.39
N GLU A 464 -4.85 -9.87 -15.62
CA GLU A 464 -4.40 -11.19 -16.01
C GLU A 464 -5.61 -12.08 -16.37
N GLU A 465 -5.59 -12.67 -17.54
CA GLU A 465 -6.61 -13.60 -18.01
C GLU A 465 -5.94 -14.77 -18.74
N GLN A 466 -6.14 -15.98 -18.27
CA GLN A 466 -5.63 -17.22 -18.88
C GLN A 466 -4.11 -17.20 -19.13
N GLY A 467 -3.34 -16.49 -18.30
CA GLY A 467 -1.89 -16.36 -18.42
C GLY A 467 -1.43 -15.28 -19.41
N LEU A 468 -2.34 -14.51 -20.00
CA LEU A 468 -2.07 -13.33 -20.81
C LEU A 468 -2.35 -12.06 -20.01
N TYR A 469 -1.62 -11.00 -20.34
CA TYR A 469 -1.74 -9.72 -19.65
C TYR A 469 -2.38 -8.68 -20.56
N TYR A 470 -3.33 -7.94 -20.00
CA TYR A 470 -4.10 -6.90 -20.69
C TYR A 470 -4.11 -5.61 -19.91
N VAL A 471 -4.28 -4.52 -20.63
CA VAL A 471 -4.60 -3.19 -20.09
C VAL A 471 -5.83 -2.65 -20.81
N PHE A 472 -6.54 -1.70 -20.20
CA PHE A 472 -7.48 -0.86 -20.90
C PHE A 472 -6.78 0.43 -21.33
N VAL A 473 -6.69 0.63 -22.64
CA VAL A 473 -6.18 1.87 -23.24
C VAL A 473 -7.35 2.81 -23.45
N GLN A 474 -7.22 4.04 -22.98
CA GLN A 474 -8.21 5.08 -23.16
C GLN A 474 -8.11 5.64 -24.59
N ILE A 475 -9.14 5.42 -25.40
CA ILE A 475 -9.28 6.02 -26.73
C ILE A 475 -9.91 7.42 -26.61
N THR A 476 -11.02 7.50 -25.87
CA THR A 476 -11.61 8.74 -25.38
C THR A 476 -11.89 8.57 -23.88
N PRO A 477 -12.22 9.61 -23.11
CA PRO A 477 -12.57 9.49 -21.70
C PRO A 477 -13.74 8.55 -21.36
N GLU A 478 -14.48 8.12 -22.38
CA GLU A 478 -15.60 7.19 -22.25
C GLU A 478 -15.46 5.90 -23.07
N LEU A 479 -14.39 5.79 -23.86
CA LEU A 479 -14.16 4.66 -24.75
C LEU A 479 -12.81 4.00 -24.48
N PHE A 480 -12.81 2.71 -24.15
CA PHE A 480 -11.62 1.98 -23.71
C PHE A 480 -11.41 0.71 -24.54
N GLU A 481 -10.20 0.56 -25.07
CA GLU A 481 -9.80 -0.64 -25.80
C GLU A 481 -9.09 -1.60 -24.85
N LYS A 482 -9.56 -2.87 -24.80
CA LYS A 482 -8.84 -3.94 -24.13
C LYS A 482 -7.70 -4.40 -25.01
N ARG A 483 -6.46 -4.23 -24.57
CA ARG A 483 -5.26 -4.52 -25.35
C ARG A 483 -4.34 -5.49 -24.63
N GLU A 484 -3.90 -6.52 -25.35
CA GLU A 484 -2.86 -7.43 -24.87
C GLU A 484 -1.52 -6.73 -24.89
N ILE A 485 -0.75 -6.90 -23.78
CA ILE A 485 0.60 -6.37 -23.64
C ILE A 485 1.58 -7.46 -23.25
N LYS A 486 2.85 -7.24 -23.56
CA LYS A 486 3.94 -8.05 -23.04
C LYS A 486 4.47 -7.37 -21.78
N THR A 487 4.65 -8.15 -20.71
CA THR A 487 5.23 -7.66 -19.46
C THR A 487 6.66 -8.15 -19.30
N GLY A 488 7.52 -7.27 -18.78
CA GLY A 488 8.91 -7.57 -18.41
C GLY A 488 9.10 -7.73 -16.89
N ALA A 489 10.16 -7.13 -16.37
CA ALA A 489 10.42 -7.11 -14.95
C ALA A 489 9.34 -6.34 -14.18
N SER A 490 9.07 -6.76 -12.94
CA SER A 490 8.13 -6.07 -12.07
C SER A 490 8.74 -5.91 -10.68
N ASP A 491 8.63 -4.69 -10.14
CA ASP A 491 9.18 -4.32 -8.83
C ASP A 491 8.14 -4.35 -7.69
N GLY A 492 6.96 -4.90 -7.96
CA GLY A 492 5.88 -4.99 -6.99
C GLY A 492 5.01 -3.73 -6.89
N ILE A 493 5.38 -2.64 -7.57
CA ILE A 493 4.61 -1.39 -7.72
C ILE A 493 4.29 -1.16 -9.19
N LYS A 494 5.31 -1.23 -10.04
CA LYS A 494 5.24 -1.07 -11.49
C LYS A 494 5.72 -2.33 -12.21
N THR A 495 5.38 -2.43 -13.48
CA THR A 495 5.90 -3.45 -14.39
C THR A 495 6.37 -2.82 -15.69
N GLU A 496 7.44 -3.35 -16.22
CA GLU A 496 7.94 -3.02 -17.55
C GLU A 496 6.98 -3.55 -18.62
N VAL A 497 6.80 -2.78 -19.69
CA VAL A 497 5.99 -3.14 -20.87
C VAL A 497 6.88 -3.04 -22.13
N PRO A 498 7.55 -4.14 -22.50
CA PRO A 498 8.41 -4.15 -23.68
C PRO A 498 7.66 -4.13 -25.02
N GLY A 499 6.34 -4.27 -25.00
CA GLY A 499 5.55 -4.22 -26.22
C GLY A 499 4.05 -4.28 -25.98
N GLY A 500 3.29 -3.76 -26.97
CA GLY A 500 1.83 -3.70 -26.93
C GLY A 500 1.26 -2.35 -26.48
N LEU A 501 2.10 -1.40 -26.04
CA LEU A 501 1.69 -0.08 -25.57
C LEU A 501 2.65 1.01 -26.07
N ARG A 502 2.12 2.18 -26.39
CA ARG A 502 2.91 3.36 -26.77
C ARG A 502 2.99 4.35 -25.60
N PRO A 503 4.04 5.21 -25.56
CA PRO A 503 4.21 6.19 -24.48
C PRO A 503 3.13 7.27 -24.42
N ASP A 504 2.46 7.53 -25.54
CA ASP A 504 1.40 8.55 -25.68
C ASP A 504 -0.01 8.02 -25.38
N GLU A 505 -0.14 6.71 -25.09
CA GLU A 505 -1.42 6.07 -24.81
C GLU A 505 -1.71 6.01 -23.31
N ARG A 506 -2.80 6.63 -22.87
CA ARG A 506 -3.24 6.56 -21.48
C ARG A 506 -3.80 5.19 -21.15
N VAL A 507 -3.45 4.66 -20.00
CA VAL A 507 -3.97 3.39 -19.50
C VAL A 507 -4.78 3.59 -18.22
N VAL A 508 -5.81 2.77 -18.04
CA VAL A 508 -6.61 2.77 -16.82
C VAL A 508 -5.79 2.16 -15.68
N THR A 509 -5.45 2.96 -14.68
CA THR A 509 -4.66 2.52 -13.52
C THR A 509 -5.52 2.16 -12.32
N LYS A 510 -6.77 2.65 -12.28
CA LYS A 510 -7.77 2.28 -11.28
C LYS A 510 -9.12 2.06 -11.96
N GLY A 511 -9.87 1.09 -11.48
CA GLY A 511 -11.21 0.81 -12.00
C GLY A 511 -11.28 -0.09 -13.24
N ALA A 512 -10.17 -0.61 -13.75
CA ALA A 512 -10.12 -1.49 -14.92
C ALA A 512 -11.06 -2.71 -14.83
N VAL A 513 -11.24 -3.26 -13.63
CA VAL A 513 -12.17 -4.38 -13.39
C VAL A 513 -13.63 -4.01 -13.70
N PHE A 514 -14.04 -2.76 -13.44
CA PHE A 514 -15.41 -2.32 -13.70
C PHE A 514 -15.67 -2.15 -15.22
N ILE A 515 -14.68 -1.69 -15.99
CA ILE A 515 -14.78 -1.66 -17.45
C ILE A 515 -14.90 -3.08 -17.99
N LYS A 516 -14.11 -4.04 -17.47
CA LYS A 516 -14.23 -5.44 -17.83
C LYS A 516 -15.63 -6.02 -17.52
N LEU A 517 -16.21 -5.67 -16.38
CA LEU A 517 -17.56 -6.10 -16.00
C LEU A 517 -18.62 -5.48 -16.91
N SER A 518 -18.48 -4.21 -17.30
CA SER A 518 -19.40 -3.58 -18.26
C SER A 518 -19.36 -4.25 -19.62
N GLN A 519 -18.19 -4.67 -20.08
CA GLN A 519 -18.02 -5.45 -21.31
C GLN A 519 -18.76 -6.79 -21.27
N SER A 520 -18.75 -7.48 -20.12
CA SER A 520 -19.37 -8.80 -19.97
C SER A 520 -20.88 -8.76 -19.73
N SER A 521 -21.42 -7.64 -19.22
CA SER A 521 -22.86 -7.48 -18.93
C SER A 521 -23.69 -7.14 -20.19
N GLY A 522 -23.06 -6.99 -21.35
CA GLY A 522 -23.64 -6.85 -22.67
C GLY A 522 -24.86 -5.95 -22.72
N ALA A 523 -24.69 -4.67 -23.00
CA ALA A 523 -25.74 -3.74 -23.34
C ALA A 523 -26.57 -3.16 -22.18
N LEU A 524 -25.98 -2.23 -21.49
CA LEU A 524 -26.78 -1.03 -21.22
C LEU A 524 -26.51 -0.09 -22.40
N ASP A 525 -27.55 0.16 -23.19
CA ASP A 525 -27.53 1.16 -24.26
C ASP A 525 -26.84 2.43 -23.76
N PRO A 526 -25.73 2.87 -24.38
CA PRO A 526 -25.00 4.05 -23.92
C PRO A 526 -25.88 5.30 -23.80
N HIS A 527 -26.98 5.33 -24.49
CA HIS A 527 -27.93 6.45 -24.56
C HIS A 527 -29.14 6.33 -23.60
N ALA A 528 -29.32 5.21 -22.90
CA ALA A 528 -30.43 5.04 -21.94
C ALA A 528 -30.34 5.95 -20.70
N GLY A 529 -29.21 6.67 -20.50
CA GLY A 529 -29.02 7.61 -19.39
C GLY A 529 -29.23 9.09 -19.72
N HIS A 530 -29.34 9.45 -20.99
CA HIS A 530 -29.56 10.82 -21.41
C HIS A 530 -31.06 11.10 -21.55
N VAL A 531 -31.71 11.42 -20.44
CA VAL A 531 -33.06 11.99 -20.50
C VAL A 531 -32.95 13.42 -21.03
N HIS A 532 -33.46 13.63 -22.23
CA HIS A 532 -33.55 14.93 -22.92
C HIS A 532 -34.38 15.95 -22.16
#